data_7fd305a68fd8340c89a3947c2612ab12
#
_entry.id   7fd305a68fd8340c89a3947c2612ab12
#
_cell.length_a   1.000
_cell.length_b   1.000
_cell.length_c   1.000
_cell.angle_alpha   90.00
_cell.angle_beta   90.00
_cell.angle_gamma   90.00
#
_symmetry.space_group_name_H-M   'P 1'
#
loop_
_entity.id
_entity.type
_entity.pdbx_description
1 polymer ?
#
loop_
_entity_poly.entity_id
_entity_poly.type
_entity_poly.pdbx_seq_one_letter_code
_entity_poly.pdbx_strand_id
1 'polypeptide(L)'
;MVLDNGAGGALLIDTGLDDSHARKLLREVAALGLRPAAILNTHSHTDHHGGNAFILKRFPEVPVFAPPLEAAVIRFPVLEPLSLFGALPPREVQTKFLLAPSSPAQGVEPGEQRLGGVDVELLAVPGHAAQMYAVRVGDVLYAADALFGPDALAKHPLTFCVDSAAQKASAAALAGLSGVRLTLPAHGDPAEESAALVAVNLASYERTTAAVREALTAGAATVDELLARVCAALGVTMTNAGAVLLNRAVISAHLSEGLAAGWAQLEVSDHRLLFAQR
;
A
#
# COMPACT_ATOMS: atom_id res chain seq x y z
N MET A 1 1.50 2.76 13.86
CA MET A 1 0.67 2.88 15.08
C MET A 1 1.36 2.12 16.23
N VAL A 2 1.14 2.50 17.50
CA VAL A 2 1.73 1.85 18.69
C VAL A 2 0.60 1.38 19.60
N LEU A 3 0.63 0.12 20.00
CA LEU A 3 -0.37 -0.49 20.89
C LEU A 3 0.33 -1.06 22.14
N ASP A 4 -0.06 -0.58 23.30
CA ASP A 4 0.42 -1.07 24.62
C ASP A 4 -0.20 -2.45 24.92
N ASN A 5 0.61 -3.42 25.33
CA ASN A 5 0.14 -4.75 25.73
C ASN A 5 -0.22 -4.84 27.24
N GLY A 6 -0.15 -3.73 27.98
CA GLY A 6 -0.43 -3.67 29.41
C GLY A 6 0.65 -4.29 30.32
N ALA A 7 1.77 -4.78 29.74
CA ALA A 7 2.87 -5.42 30.46
C ALA A 7 4.24 -4.78 30.16
N GLY A 8 4.23 -3.51 29.69
CA GLY A 8 5.45 -2.76 29.33
C GLY A 8 5.97 -3.06 27.93
N GLY A 9 5.24 -3.82 27.12
CA GLY A 9 5.55 -4.11 25.72
C GLY A 9 4.62 -3.39 24.76
N ALA A 10 5.07 -3.15 23.53
CA ALA A 10 4.28 -2.54 22.48
C ALA A 10 4.26 -3.38 21.19
N LEU A 11 3.09 -3.56 20.59
CA LEU A 11 2.97 -3.96 19.19
C LEU A 11 3.13 -2.70 18.33
N LEU A 12 4.07 -2.74 17.41
CA LEU A 12 4.33 -1.69 16.45
C LEU A 12 3.66 -2.09 15.11
N ILE A 13 2.68 -1.30 14.65
CA ILE A 13 2.08 -1.49 13.34
C ILE A 13 2.71 -0.49 12.39
N ASP A 14 3.46 -1.01 11.43
CA ASP A 14 4.35 -0.31 10.51
C ASP A 14 5.47 0.50 11.18
N THR A 15 6.61 0.62 10.50
CA THR A 15 7.83 1.19 11.09
C THR A 15 8.38 2.40 10.34
N GLY A 16 7.72 2.78 9.24
CA GLY A 16 8.09 3.91 8.41
C GLY A 16 9.18 3.58 7.39
N LEU A 17 9.56 4.59 6.61
CA LEU A 17 10.38 4.46 5.41
C LEU A 17 11.85 4.08 5.69
N ASP A 18 12.42 4.52 6.80
CA ASP A 18 13.86 4.41 7.04
C ASP A 18 14.25 4.53 8.52
N ASP A 19 15.55 4.46 8.79
CA ASP A 19 16.15 4.57 10.13
C ASP A 19 15.69 5.84 10.89
N SER A 20 15.39 6.92 10.19
CA SER A 20 14.99 8.18 10.84
C SER A 20 13.57 8.09 11.39
N HIS A 21 12.67 7.45 10.64
CA HIS A 21 11.31 7.14 11.08
C HIS A 21 11.30 6.15 12.25
N ALA A 22 12.06 5.06 12.13
CA ALA A 22 12.21 4.07 13.19
C ALA A 22 12.79 4.68 14.49
N ARG A 23 13.77 5.60 14.39
CA ARG A 23 14.33 6.31 15.54
C ARG A 23 13.30 7.20 16.23
N LYS A 24 12.45 7.89 15.44
CA LYS A 24 11.35 8.70 15.98
C LYS A 24 10.33 7.80 16.68
N LEU A 25 9.91 6.71 16.03
CA LEU A 25 8.98 5.73 16.59
C LEU A 25 9.48 5.17 17.92
N LEU A 26 10.76 4.73 18.00
CA LEU A 26 11.33 4.20 19.23
C LEU A 26 11.42 5.24 20.36
N ARG A 27 11.60 6.52 20.05
CA ARG A 27 11.55 7.59 21.07
C ARG A 27 10.14 7.75 21.64
N GLU A 28 9.11 7.70 20.80
CA GLU A 28 7.71 7.76 21.27
C GLU A 28 7.36 6.53 22.11
N VAL A 29 7.76 5.33 21.68
CA VAL A 29 7.59 4.09 22.47
C VAL A 29 8.27 4.20 23.84
N ALA A 30 9.50 4.69 23.88
CA ALA A 30 10.23 4.87 25.14
C ALA A 30 9.61 5.98 26.03
N ALA A 31 9.09 7.06 25.44
CA ALA A 31 8.39 8.12 26.19
C ALA A 31 7.10 7.61 26.87
N LEU A 32 6.47 6.58 26.31
CA LEU A 32 5.34 5.87 26.92
C LEU A 32 5.76 4.85 27.99
N GLY A 33 7.06 4.69 28.25
CA GLY A 33 7.58 3.68 29.17
C GLY A 33 7.55 2.26 28.61
N LEU A 34 7.38 2.10 27.30
CA LEU A 34 7.21 0.82 26.63
C LEU A 34 8.50 0.38 25.90
N ARG A 35 8.54 -0.91 25.52
CA ARG A 35 9.57 -1.51 24.66
C ARG A 35 8.89 -2.27 23.51
N PRO A 36 9.49 -2.34 22.30
CA PRO A 36 8.95 -3.16 21.24
C PRO A 36 8.80 -4.62 21.68
N ALA A 37 7.61 -5.21 21.47
CA ALA A 37 7.30 -6.61 21.75
C ALA A 37 7.03 -7.41 20.47
N ALA A 38 6.50 -6.76 19.43
CA ALA A 38 6.34 -7.31 18.09
C ALA A 38 6.22 -6.17 17.07
N ILE A 39 6.47 -6.48 15.81
CA ILE A 39 6.19 -5.62 14.65
C ILE A 39 5.16 -6.35 13.78
N LEU A 40 4.13 -5.65 13.35
CA LEU A 40 3.22 -6.05 12.28
C LEU A 40 3.37 -5.05 11.13
N ASN A 41 3.80 -5.52 9.96
CA ASN A 41 3.72 -4.72 8.74
C ASN A 41 2.42 -5.03 8.01
N THR A 42 1.67 -4.00 7.66
CA THR A 42 0.39 -4.15 6.94
C THR A 42 0.58 -4.68 5.54
N HIS A 43 1.67 -4.31 4.89
CA HIS A 43 2.13 -4.76 3.58
C HIS A 43 3.64 -4.46 3.40
N SER A 44 4.19 -4.75 2.21
CA SER A 44 5.63 -4.74 1.96
C SER A 44 6.19 -3.46 1.33
N HIS A 45 5.40 -2.39 1.16
CA HIS A 45 5.97 -1.15 0.66
C HIS A 45 6.96 -0.55 1.65
N THR A 46 8.00 0.07 1.12
CA THR A 46 9.18 0.46 1.91
C THR A 46 8.89 1.44 3.02
N ASP A 47 7.89 2.30 2.88
CA ASP A 47 7.46 3.27 3.89
C ASP A 47 6.65 2.64 5.05
N HIS A 48 6.37 1.34 4.97
CA HIS A 48 5.74 0.57 6.05
C HIS A 48 6.73 -0.33 6.79
N HIS A 49 7.76 -0.87 6.11
CA HIS A 49 8.70 -1.81 6.74
C HIS A 49 10.17 -1.34 6.75
N GLY A 50 10.50 -0.21 6.13
CA GLY A 50 11.88 0.26 5.98
C GLY A 50 12.61 0.51 7.31
N GLY A 51 11.88 0.76 8.39
CA GLY A 51 12.41 0.91 9.74
C GLY A 51 12.71 -0.39 10.48
N ASN A 52 12.24 -1.55 10.00
CA ASN A 52 12.36 -2.84 10.70
C ASN A 52 13.80 -3.17 11.07
N ALA A 53 14.72 -3.09 10.10
CA ALA A 53 16.12 -3.44 10.33
C ALA A 53 16.79 -2.57 11.39
N PHE A 54 16.42 -1.30 11.48
CA PHE A 54 16.93 -0.40 12.55
C PHE A 54 16.43 -0.79 13.93
N ILE A 55 15.16 -1.21 14.04
CA ILE A 55 14.56 -1.67 15.30
C ILE A 55 15.22 -2.99 15.73
N LEU A 56 15.34 -3.95 14.81
CA LEU A 56 15.90 -5.27 15.07
C LEU A 56 17.39 -5.25 15.45
N LYS A 57 18.16 -4.24 15.03
CA LYS A 57 19.54 -4.03 15.53
C LYS A 57 19.59 -3.78 17.04
N ARG A 58 18.51 -3.27 17.64
CA ARG A 58 18.41 -2.93 19.07
C ARG A 58 17.62 -3.96 19.86
N PHE A 59 16.67 -4.60 19.20
CA PHE A 59 15.73 -5.55 19.76
C PHE A 59 15.67 -6.79 18.85
N PRO A 60 16.75 -7.58 18.77
CA PRO A 60 16.85 -8.70 17.82
C PRO A 60 15.85 -9.83 18.09
N GLU A 61 15.29 -9.88 19.30
CA GLU A 61 14.28 -10.86 19.73
C GLU A 61 12.86 -10.52 19.24
N VAL A 62 12.62 -9.30 18.76
CA VAL A 62 11.29 -8.84 18.37
C VAL A 62 10.86 -9.54 17.09
N PRO A 63 9.76 -10.32 17.10
CA PRO A 63 9.24 -10.94 15.90
C PRO A 63 8.61 -9.91 14.96
N VAL A 64 8.72 -10.16 13.66
CA VAL A 64 8.10 -9.38 12.59
C VAL A 64 7.05 -10.23 11.90
N PHE A 65 5.83 -9.70 11.76
CA PHE A 65 4.70 -10.33 11.10
C PHE A 65 4.25 -9.49 9.91
N ALA A 66 3.72 -10.14 8.88
CA ALA A 66 3.09 -9.49 7.72
C ALA A 66 2.14 -10.49 7.03
N PRO A 67 1.28 -10.05 6.09
CA PRO A 67 0.57 -10.98 5.22
C PRO A 67 1.56 -11.96 4.54
N PRO A 68 1.20 -13.22 4.28
CA PRO A 68 2.18 -14.23 3.85
C PRO A 68 3.01 -13.88 2.62
N LEU A 69 2.39 -13.33 1.57
CA LEU A 69 3.09 -12.90 0.35
C LEU A 69 3.99 -11.69 0.64
N GLU A 70 3.49 -10.73 1.39
CA GLU A 70 4.23 -9.52 1.76
C GLU A 70 5.44 -9.84 2.66
N ALA A 71 5.30 -10.81 3.56
CA ALA A 71 6.41 -11.33 4.36
C ALA A 71 7.55 -11.89 3.49
N ALA A 72 7.23 -12.47 2.34
CA ALA A 72 8.25 -12.92 1.38
C ALA A 72 8.97 -11.73 0.75
N VAL A 73 8.26 -10.67 0.36
CA VAL A 73 8.86 -9.44 -0.19
C VAL A 73 9.71 -8.74 0.88
N ILE A 74 9.23 -8.62 2.12
CA ILE A 74 10.01 -8.02 3.22
C ILE A 74 11.32 -8.80 3.49
N ARG A 75 11.32 -10.12 3.36
CA ARG A 75 12.54 -10.93 3.44
C ARG A 75 13.46 -10.75 2.24
N PHE A 76 12.91 -10.53 1.06
CA PHE A 76 13.62 -10.39 -0.21
C PHE A 76 13.21 -9.10 -0.93
N PRO A 77 13.55 -7.90 -0.39
CA PRO A 77 12.99 -6.63 -0.86
C PRO A 77 13.30 -6.29 -2.32
N VAL A 78 14.29 -6.94 -2.91
CA VAL A 78 14.61 -6.80 -4.36
C VAL A 78 13.45 -7.26 -5.26
N LEU A 79 12.52 -8.07 -4.74
CA LEU A 79 11.36 -8.56 -5.51
C LEU A 79 10.46 -7.41 -5.97
N GLU A 80 10.31 -6.34 -5.19
CA GLU A 80 9.50 -5.20 -5.58
C GLU A 80 10.07 -4.46 -6.80
N PRO A 81 11.28 -3.88 -6.76
CA PRO A 81 11.82 -3.19 -7.93
C PRO A 81 12.09 -4.15 -9.10
N LEU A 82 12.31 -5.44 -8.86
CA LEU A 82 12.44 -6.45 -9.91
C LEU A 82 11.11 -6.66 -10.64
N SER A 83 9.99 -6.76 -9.92
CA SER A 83 8.67 -6.91 -10.52
C SER A 83 8.23 -5.67 -11.29
N LEU A 84 8.47 -4.48 -10.73
CA LEU A 84 8.13 -3.20 -11.37
C LEU A 84 8.94 -2.96 -12.66
N PHE A 85 10.21 -3.34 -12.66
CA PHE A 85 11.09 -3.16 -13.81
C PHE A 85 10.99 -4.30 -14.83
N GLY A 86 10.61 -5.51 -14.39
CA GLY A 86 10.47 -6.70 -15.25
C GLY A 86 11.82 -7.40 -15.57
N ALA A 87 12.91 -7.00 -14.91
CA ALA A 87 14.25 -7.57 -15.00
C ALA A 87 15.06 -7.14 -13.76
N LEU A 88 16.34 -7.55 -13.66
CA LEU A 88 17.22 -7.04 -12.59
C LEU A 88 17.28 -5.50 -12.65
N PRO A 89 16.80 -4.81 -11.58
CA PRO A 89 16.64 -3.36 -11.63
C PRO A 89 18.01 -2.64 -11.66
N PRO A 90 18.15 -1.57 -12.46
CA PRO A 90 19.33 -0.71 -12.42
C PRO A 90 19.39 0.11 -11.12
N ARG A 91 20.54 0.69 -10.80
CA ARG A 91 20.75 1.43 -9.54
C ARG A 91 19.79 2.61 -9.36
N GLU A 92 19.40 3.25 -10.45
CA GLU A 92 18.47 4.38 -10.49
C GLU A 92 17.06 4.01 -9.98
N VAL A 93 16.71 2.73 -10.00
CA VAL A 93 15.45 2.18 -9.51
C VAL A 93 15.59 1.61 -8.09
N GLN A 94 16.81 1.29 -7.65
CA GLN A 94 17.08 0.78 -6.30
C GLN A 94 17.15 1.92 -5.26
N THR A 95 16.13 2.73 -5.21
CA THR A 95 16.04 3.85 -4.25
C THR A 95 15.40 3.37 -2.94
N LYS A 96 15.55 4.14 -1.87
CA LYS A 96 14.92 3.84 -0.57
C LYS A 96 13.38 3.80 -0.62
N PHE A 97 12.76 4.27 -1.69
CA PHE A 97 11.31 4.20 -1.89
C PHE A 97 10.86 2.88 -2.53
N LEU A 98 11.79 2.11 -3.09
CA LEU A 98 11.51 0.84 -3.76
C LEU A 98 12.34 -0.33 -3.22
N LEU A 99 13.31 -0.06 -2.35
CA LEU A 99 14.20 -1.09 -1.81
C LEU A 99 14.59 -0.75 -0.37
N ALA A 100 13.91 -1.38 0.57
CA ALA A 100 14.26 -1.29 1.99
C ALA A 100 15.27 -2.38 2.39
N PRO A 101 15.92 -2.26 3.57
CA PRO A 101 16.69 -3.36 4.13
C PRO A 101 15.80 -4.57 4.45
N SER A 102 16.30 -5.78 4.19
CA SER A 102 15.65 -7.04 4.52
C SER A 102 15.40 -7.18 6.03
N SER A 103 14.30 -7.83 6.39
CA SER A 103 14.01 -8.26 7.78
C SER A 103 13.30 -9.62 7.81
N PRO A 104 13.41 -10.39 8.93
CA PRO A 104 12.93 -11.77 9.00
C PRO A 104 11.43 -11.84 9.27
N ALA A 105 10.61 -11.31 8.37
CA ALA A 105 9.15 -11.32 8.52
C ALA A 105 8.56 -12.72 8.39
N GLN A 106 7.57 -13.02 9.22
CA GLN A 106 6.78 -14.26 9.22
C GLN A 106 5.37 -13.96 8.70
N GLY A 107 4.81 -14.90 7.93
CA GLY A 107 3.42 -14.81 7.49
C GLY A 107 2.46 -14.98 8.66
N VAL A 108 1.43 -14.13 8.71
CA VAL A 108 0.29 -14.26 9.63
C VAL A 108 -1.00 -14.19 8.82
N GLU A 109 -1.95 -15.05 9.12
CA GLU A 109 -3.24 -15.10 8.43
C GLU A 109 -4.20 -14.02 8.97
N PRO A 110 -5.21 -13.57 8.18
CA PRO A 110 -6.22 -12.62 8.64
C PRO A 110 -7.12 -13.22 9.74
N GLY A 111 -7.88 -12.37 10.42
CA GLY A 111 -8.76 -12.72 11.53
C GLY A 111 -8.20 -12.28 12.88
N GLU A 112 -8.76 -12.84 13.95
CA GLU A 112 -8.33 -12.55 15.32
C GLU A 112 -6.91 -13.09 15.56
N GLN A 113 -6.02 -12.24 16.03
CA GLN A 113 -4.62 -12.56 16.31
C GLN A 113 -4.19 -11.97 17.66
N ARG A 114 -3.22 -12.63 18.30
CA ARG A 114 -2.52 -12.10 19.49
C ARG A 114 -1.05 -11.89 19.19
N LEU A 115 -0.66 -10.64 18.93
CA LEU A 115 0.68 -10.26 18.50
C LEU A 115 1.36 -9.37 19.56
N GLY A 116 2.55 -9.75 20.02
CA GLY A 116 3.26 -8.99 21.05
C GLY A 116 2.47 -8.83 22.36
N GLY A 117 1.48 -9.69 22.63
CA GLY A 117 0.60 -9.60 23.78
C GLY A 117 -0.65 -8.73 23.58
N VAL A 118 -0.87 -8.19 22.39
CA VAL A 118 -2.05 -7.39 22.02
C VAL A 118 -3.00 -8.23 21.16
N ASP A 119 -4.29 -8.20 21.47
CA ASP A 119 -5.36 -8.81 20.66
C ASP A 119 -5.76 -7.83 19.57
N VAL A 120 -5.71 -8.26 18.31
CA VAL A 120 -6.01 -7.47 17.12
C VAL A 120 -6.85 -8.28 16.14
N GLU A 121 -7.71 -7.63 15.38
CA GLU A 121 -8.39 -8.22 14.23
C GLU A 121 -7.72 -7.74 12.94
N LEU A 122 -7.21 -8.69 12.14
CA LEU A 122 -6.58 -8.43 10.84
C LEU A 122 -7.62 -8.61 9.74
N LEU A 123 -7.99 -7.52 9.08
CA LEU A 123 -8.96 -7.49 7.99
C LEU A 123 -8.22 -7.49 6.66
N ALA A 124 -8.46 -8.46 5.80
CA ALA A 124 -7.89 -8.50 4.47
C ALA A 124 -8.46 -7.37 3.60
N VAL A 125 -7.59 -6.49 3.11
CA VAL A 125 -7.92 -5.33 2.26
C VAL A 125 -6.97 -5.26 1.04
N PRO A 126 -7.00 -6.27 0.16
CA PRO A 126 -6.13 -6.31 -1.02
C PRO A 126 -6.44 -5.17 -2.00
N GLY A 127 -5.50 -4.89 -2.90
CA GLY A 127 -5.67 -3.97 -4.02
C GLY A 127 -4.56 -2.94 -4.10
N HIS A 128 -4.25 -2.23 -3.01
CA HIS A 128 -3.04 -1.40 -2.93
C HIS A 128 -1.78 -2.27 -3.01
N ALA A 129 -1.69 -3.31 -2.22
CA ALA A 129 -0.74 -4.41 -2.35
C ALA A 129 -1.48 -5.72 -2.63
N ALA A 130 -0.77 -6.76 -3.08
CA ALA A 130 -1.38 -8.05 -3.40
C ALA A 130 -2.07 -8.70 -2.18
N GLN A 131 -1.47 -8.55 -1.02
CA GLN A 131 -2.06 -8.84 0.27
C GLN A 131 -1.80 -7.64 1.20
N MET A 132 -2.84 -7.14 1.86
CA MET A 132 -2.69 -6.06 2.82
C MET A 132 -3.70 -6.24 3.94
N TYR A 133 -3.35 -5.78 5.15
CA TYR A 133 -4.26 -5.79 6.29
C TYR A 133 -4.58 -4.38 6.75
N ALA A 134 -5.87 -4.10 6.95
CA ALA A 134 -6.31 -3.14 7.94
C ALA A 134 -6.31 -3.82 9.32
N VAL A 135 -6.06 -3.05 10.37
CA VAL A 135 -5.95 -3.58 11.74
C VAL A 135 -6.98 -2.93 12.63
N ARG A 136 -7.87 -3.73 13.21
CA ARG A 136 -8.87 -3.25 14.15
C ARG A 136 -8.47 -3.61 15.59
N VAL A 137 -8.59 -2.62 16.48
CA VAL A 137 -8.43 -2.80 17.92
C VAL A 137 -9.57 -2.07 18.62
N GLY A 138 -10.50 -2.83 19.19
CA GLY A 138 -11.70 -2.26 19.78
C GLY A 138 -12.53 -1.47 18.76
N ASP A 139 -12.70 -0.18 19.01
CA ASP A 139 -13.44 0.77 18.16
C ASP A 139 -12.54 1.60 17.22
N VAL A 140 -11.24 1.29 17.14
CA VAL A 140 -10.27 1.97 16.28
C VAL A 140 -9.87 1.05 15.12
N LEU A 141 -9.92 1.57 13.90
CA LEU A 141 -9.47 0.94 12.67
C LEU A 141 -8.25 1.65 12.11
N TYR A 142 -7.11 0.98 12.04
CA TYR A 142 -5.98 1.41 11.21
C TYR A 142 -6.17 0.84 9.80
N ALA A 143 -6.54 1.70 8.86
CA ALA A 143 -6.91 1.30 7.50
C ALA A 143 -5.70 1.01 6.60
N ALA A 144 -4.48 1.26 7.07
CA ALA A 144 -3.26 1.24 6.27
C ALA A 144 -3.45 2.08 4.98
N ASP A 145 -3.06 1.54 3.83
CA ASP A 145 -3.17 2.18 2.51
C ASP A 145 -4.42 1.71 1.72
N ALA A 146 -5.40 1.11 2.40
CA ALA A 146 -6.73 0.92 1.84
C ALA A 146 -7.51 2.25 1.74
N LEU A 147 -7.17 3.21 2.61
CA LEU A 147 -7.74 4.57 2.62
C LEU A 147 -6.63 5.60 2.83
N PHE A 148 -6.76 6.73 2.14
CA PHE A 148 -5.87 7.88 2.20
C PHE A 148 -6.64 9.12 2.62
N GLY A 149 -5.98 10.03 3.34
CA GLY A 149 -6.54 11.35 3.62
C GLY A 149 -6.68 12.20 2.34
N PRO A 150 -7.60 13.19 2.32
CA PRO A 150 -7.85 14.03 1.14
C PRO A 150 -6.60 14.72 0.59
N ASP A 151 -5.72 15.19 1.44
CA ASP A 151 -4.47 15.86 1.03
C ASP A 151 -3.50 14.89 0.34
N ALA A 152 -3.42 13.65 0.80
CA ALA A 152 -2.62 12.61 0.17
C ALA A 152 -3.16 12.27 -1.22
N LEU A 153 -4.48 12.13 -1.37
CA LEU A 153 -5.14 11.88 -2.66
C LEU A 153 -4.95 13.07 -3.64
N ALA A 154 -5.01 14.32 -3.14
CA ALA A 154 -4.78 15.49 -3.94
C ALA A 154 -3.32 15.58 -4.43
N LYS A 155 -2.37 15.24 -3.57
CA LYS A 155 -0.93 15.22 -3.88
C LYS A 155 -0.56 14.09 -4.84
N HIS A 156 -1.23 12.95 -4.76
CA HIS A 156 -0.99 11.76 -5.56
C HIS A 156 -2.25 11.32 -6.31
N PRO A 157 -2.64 12.05 -7.41
CA PRO A 157 -3.88 11.77 -8.15
C PRO A 157 -3.94 10.37 -8.77
N LEU A 158 -2.78 9.78 -9.06
CA LEU A 158 -2.62 8.38 -9.43
C LEU A 158 -2.23 7.61 -8.17
N THR A 159 -3.22 7.27 -7.34
CA THR A 159 -3.00 6.47 -6.13
C THR A 159 -2.51 5.08 -6.50
N PHE A 160 -1.41 4.64 -5.90
CA PHE A 160 -0.81 3.34 -6.22
C PHE A 160 -1.78 2.20 -5.90
N CYS A 161 -1.83 1.24 -6.81
CA CYS A 161 -2.51 -0.06 -6.63
C CYS A 161 -1.95 -1.10 -7.61
N VAL A 162 -2.04 -2.37 -7.21
CA VAL A 162 -1.74 -3.53 -8.07
C VAL A 162 -3.02 -4.18 -8.61
N ASP A 163 -4.16 -3.92 -7.97
CA ASP A 163 -5.50 -4.36 -8.39
C ASP A 163 -6.53 -3.28 -8.04
N SER A 164 -6.97 -2.53 -9.03
CA SER A 164 -7.89 -1.40 -8.85
C SER A 164 -9.30 -1.84 -8.44
N ALA A 165 -9.77 -2.97 -8.94
CA ALA A 165 -11.08 -3.51 -8.57
C ALA A 165 -11.10 -3.97 -7.11
N ALA A 166 -10.07 -4.71 -6.69
CA ALA A 166 -9.91 -5.14 -5.29
C ALA A 166 -9.72 -3.94 -4.35
N GLN A 167 -8.96 -2.91 -4.73
CA GLN A 167 -8.78 -1.69 -3.93
C GLN A 167 -10.12 -0.97 -3.66
N LYS A 168 -10.95 -0.82 -4.70
CA LYS A 168 -12.30 -0.24 -4.56
C LYS A 168 -13.19 -1.08 -3.67
N ALA A 169 -13.18 -2.40 -3.85
CA ALA A 169 -13.97 -3.33 -3.05
C ALA A 169 -13.53 -3.29 -1.57
N SER A 170 -12.22 -3.28 -1.30
CA SER A 170 -11.65 -3.17 0.04
C SER A 170 -12.04 -1.86 0.71
N ALA A 171 -11.90 -0.73 0.02
CA ALA A 171 -12.32 0.57 0.54
C ALA A 171 -13.83 0.59 0.86
N ALA A 172 -14.69 0.07 -0.03
CA ALA A 172 -16.13 0.00 0.18
C ALA A 172 -16.50 -0.89 1.38
N ALA A 173 -15.81 -2.03 1.56
CA ALA A 173 -16.05 -2.93 2.69
C ALA A 173 -15.76 -2.26 4.04
N LEU A 174 -14.76 -1.39 4.13
CA LEU A 174 -14.43 -0.66 5.36
C LEU A 174 -15.53 0.33 5.78
N ALA A 175 -16.33 0.85 4.84
CA ALA A 175 -17.48 1.71 5.18
C ALA A 175 -18.61 0.97 5.95
N GLY A 176 -18.72 -0.34 5.75
CA GLY A 176 -19.75 -1.17 6.36
C GLY A 176 -19.39 -1.72 7.74
N LEU A 177 -18.19 -1.45 8.26
CA LEU A 177 -17.75 -1.96 9.55
C LEU A 177 -18.51 -1.31 10.70
N SER A 178 -19.29 -2.11 11.44
CA SER A 178 -19.97 -1.64 12.63
C SER A 178 -19.04 -1.48 13.82
N GLY A 179 -19.33 -0.50 14.69
CA GLY A 179 -18.58 -0.29 15.94
C GLY A 179 -17.18 0.32 15.74
N VAL A 180 -16.86 0.89 14.58
CA VAL A 180 -15.68 1.71 14.36
C VAL A 180 -16.02 3.15 14.67
N ARG A 181 -15.35 3.73 15.67
CA ARG A 181 -15.47 5.15 16.05
C ARG A 181 -14.40 6.01 15.37
N LEU A 182 -13.23 5.45 15.13
CA LEU A 182 -12.09 6.18 14.60
C LEU A 182 -11.36 5.36 13.54
N THR A 183 -11.17 5.94 12.36
CA THR A 183 -10.37 5.35 11.27
C THR A 183 -9.08 6.15 11.09
N LEU A 184 -7.96 5.45 11.07
CA LEU A 184 -6.61 5.98 10.89
C LEU A 184 -6.08 5.53 9.53
N PRO A 185 -6.04 6.37 8.49
CA PRO A 185 -5.28 6.06 7.28
C PRO A 185 -3.78 6.14 7.57
N ALA A 186 -2.94 5.41 6.84
CA ALA A 186 -1.49 5.52 7.00
C ALA A 186 -0.98 6.90 6.56
N HIS A 187 -1.63 7.49 5.56
CA HIS A 187 -1.31 8.80 4.99
C HIS A 187 -2.51 9.74 5.08
N GLY A 188 -2.63 10.44 6.21
CA GLY A 188 -3.69 11.42 6.46
C GLY A 188 -4.06 11.54 7.93
N ASP A 189 -4.98 12.45 8.20
CA ASP A 189 -5.49 12.67 9.54
C ASP A 189 -6.52 11.60 9.94
N PRO A 190 -6.69 11.33 11.26
CA PRO A 190 -7.74 10.48 11.77
C PRO A 190 -9.14 10.96 11.34
N ALA A 191 -10.04 10.03 11.03
CA ALA A 191 -11.41 10.30 10.64
C ALA A 191 -12.40 9.60 11.57
N GLU A 192 -13.33 10.36 12.14
CA GLU A 192 -14.43 9.81 12.95
C GLU A 192 -15.56 9.23 12.07
N GLU A 193 -15.71 9.75 10.85
CA GLU A 193 -16.70 9.28 9.88
C GLU A 193 -16.01 8.47 8.76
N SER A 194 -15.85 7.17 8.95
CA SER A 194 -15.24 6.26 7.97
C SER A 194 -15.93 6.34 6.60
N ALA A 195 -17.25 6.48 6.56
CA ALA A 195 -18.03 6.53 5.32
C ALA A 195 -17.66 7.74 4.44
N ALA A 196 -17.43 8.93 5.04
CA ALA A 196 -17.01 10.12 4.31
C ALA A 196 -15.61 9.93 3.72
N LEU A 197 -14.67 9.37 4.51
CA LEU A 197 -13.31 9.07 4.04
C LEU A 197 -13.33 8.04 2.91
N VAL A 198 -14.13 6.97 3.01
CA VAL A 198 -14.31 5.97 1.95
C VAL A 198 -14.85 6.60 0.68
N ALA A 199 -15.88 7.47 0.77
CA ALA A 199 -16.45 8.11 -0.40
C ALA A 199 -15.44 8.95 -1.19
N VAL A 200 -14.57 9.69 -0.50
CA VAL A 200 -13.48 10.48 -1.14
C VAL A 200 -12.47 9.57 -1.83
N ASN A 201 -12.10 8.45 -1.21
CA ASN A 201 -11.18 7.47 -1.80
C ASN A 201 -11.78 6.81 -3.05
N LEU A 202 -13.01 6.31 -2.97
CA LEU A 202 -13.71 5.71 -4.11
C LEU A 202 -13.83 6.70 -5.27
N ALA A 203 -14.18 7.96 -5.00
CA ALA A 203 -14.22 8.99 -6.04
C ALA A 203 -12.86 9.22 -6.70
N SER A 204 -11.75 9.14 -5.95
CA SER A 204 -10.40 9.25 -6.50
C SER A 204 -10.04 8.06 -7.38
N TYR A 205 -10.34 6.83 -6.93
CA TYR A 205 -10.05 5.61 -7.70
C TYR A 205 -10.88 5.54 -8.98
N GLU A 206 -12.17 5.90 -8.92
CA GLU A 206 -13.04 5.96 -10.11
C GLU A 206 -12.60 7.04 -11.10
N ARG A 207 -12.10 8.19 -10.64
CA ARG A 207 -11.53 9.21 -11.51
C ARG A 207 -10.34 8.67 -12.30
N THR A 208 -9.47 7.87 -11.68
CA THR A 208 -8.35 7.23 -12.40
C THR A 208 -8.86 6.22 -13.43
N THR A 209 -9.84 5.38 -13.08
CA THR A 209 -10.47 4.45 -14.04
C THR A 209 -11.07 5.20 -15.23
N ALA A 210 -11.80 6.27 -14.97
CA ALA A 210 -12.39 7.11 -16.03
C ALA A 210 -11.33 7.71 -16.95
N ALA A 211 -10.21 8.21 -16.39
CA ALA A 211 -9.11 8.75 -17.17
C ALA A 211 -8.42 7.68 -18.04
N VAL A 212 -8.25 6.45 -17.53
CA VAL A 212 -7.71 5.32 -18.32
C VAL A 212 -8.66 4.94 -19.45
N ARG A 213 -9.97 4.86 -19.21
CA ARG A 213 -10.97 4.58 -20.24
C ARG A 213 -10.98 5.66 -21.31
N GLU A 214 -10.94 6.92 -20.94
CA GLU A 214 -10.89 8.05 -21.87
C GLU A 214 -9.60 8.01 -22.70
N ALA A 215 -8.46 7.67 -22.10
CA ALA A 215 -7.20 7.55 -22.82
C ALA A 215 -7.21 6.49 -23.92
N LEU A 216 -8.05 5.45 -23.80
CA LEU A 216 -8.25 4.41 -24.83
C LEU A 216 -9.07 4.91 -26.03
N THR A 217 -9.90 5.95 -25.90
CA THR A 217 -10.70 6.49 -27.02
C THR A 217 -9.82 7.07 -28.12
N ALA A 218 -8.59 7.48 -27.79
CA ALA A 218 -7.62 7.98 -28.78
C ALA A 218 -6.92 6.85 -29.58
N GLY A 219 -7.39 5.61 -29.46
CA GLY A 219 -6.89 4.44 -30.18
C GLY A 219 -5.99 3.53 -29.32
N ALA A 220 -5.76 2.32 -29.84
CA ALA A 220 -4.94 1.30 -29.19
C ALA A 220 -3.54 1.83 -28.85
N ALA A 221 -3.05 1.48 -27.66
CA ALA A 221 -1.79 2.00 -27.14
C ALA A 221 -1.11 1.03 -26.14
N THR A 222 0.18 1.17 -25.97
CA THR A 222 0.94 0.50 -24.90
C THR A 222 0.62 1.11 -23.55
N VAL A 223 0.97 0.41 -22.47
CA VAL A 223 0.82 0.94 -21.09
C VAL A 223 1.56 2.27 -20.93
N ASP A 224 2.76 2.41 -21.52
CA ASP A 224 3.58 3.63 -21.39
C ASP A 224 2.94 4.82 -22.14
N GLU A 225 2.34 4.58 -23.31
CA GLU A 225 1.59 5.61 -24.04
C GLU A 225 0.31 6.02 -23.29
N LEU A 226 -0.41 5.05 -22.70
CA LEU A 226 -1.60 5.33 -21.89
C LEU A 226 -1.23 6.09 -20.61
N LEU A 227 -0.14 5.74 -19.94
CA LEU A 227 0.38 6.49 -18.79
C LEU A 227 0.62 7.96 -19.15
N ALA A 228 1.27 8.21 -20.29
CA ALA A 228 1.52 9.58 -20.75
C ALA A 228 0.20 10.36 -21.01
N ARG A 229 -0.80 9.72 -21.64
CA ARG A 229 -2.13 10.32 -21.89
C ARG A 229 -2.86 10.63 -20.58
N VAL A 230 -2.89 9.68 -19.64
CA VAL A 230 -3.56 9.84 -18.34
C VAL A 230 -2.86 10.92 -17.50
N CYS A 231 -1.52 10.96 -17.49
CA CYS A 231 -0.78 12.00 -16.80
C CYS A 231 -1.09 13.39 -17.37
N ALA A 232 -1.17 13.54 -18.69
CA ALA A 232 -1.56 14.79 -19.32
C ALA A 232 -2.98 15.21 -18.91
N ALA A 233 -3.93 14.28 -18.88
CA ALA A 233 -5.32 14.54 -18.49
C ALA A 233 -5.48 14.93 -17.01
N LEU A 234 -4.69 14.33 -16.13
CA LEU A 234 -4.76 14.57 -14.68
C LEU A 234 -3.75 15.63 -14.18
N GLY A 235 -2.95 16.22 -15.05
CA GLY A 235 -1.93 17.20 -14.69
C GLY A 235 -0.77 16.62 -13.84
N VAL A 236 -0.47 15.32 -13.99
CA VAL A 236 0.59 14.65 -13.27
C VAL A 236 1.92 14.77 -14.00
N THR A 237 2.97 15.15 -13.29
CA THR A 237 4.33 15.22 -13.82
C THR A 237 5.25 14.27 -13.04
N MET A 238 5.96 13.40 -13.73
CA MET A 238 6.95 12.49 -13.16
C MET A 238 8.35 12.85 -13.64
N THR A 239 9.31 12.92 -12.72
CA THR A 239 10.69 13.39 -13.02
C THR A 239 11.74 12.33 -12.75
N ASN A 240 11.37 11.13 -12.29
CA ASN A 240 12.31 10.04 -12.01
C ASN A 240 11.73 8.68 -12.42
N ALA A 241 12.63 7.72 -12.68
CA ALA A 241 12.29 6.39 -13.17
C ALA A 241 11.37 5.61 -12.19
N GLY A 242 11.60 5.72 -10.88
CA GLY A 242 10.77 5.03 -9.88
C GLY A 242 9.31 5.47 -9.93
N ALA A 243 9.06 6.78 -10.07
CA ALA A 243 7.70 7.30 -10.21
C ALA A 243 7.02 6.78 -11.50
N VAL A 244 7.76 6.71 -12.61
CA VAL A 244 7.22 6.15 -13.88
C VAL A 244 6.85 4.69 -13.70
N LEU A 245 7.71 3.87 -13.11
CA LEU A 245 7.44 2.43 -12.91
C LEU A 245 6.26 2.19 -11.97
N LEU A 246 6.16 2.93 -10.86
CA LEU A 246 5.02 2.83 -9.95
C LEU A 246 3.70 3.20 -10.65
N ASN A 247 3.68 4.32 -11.37
CA ASN A 247 2.45 4.74 -12.05
C ASN A 247 2.12 3.88 -13.28
N ARG A 248 3.11 3.25 -13.90
CA ARG A 248 2.89 2.22 -14.93
C ARG A 248 2.13 1.01 -14.36
N ALA A 249 2.47 0.58 -13.13
CA ALA A 249 1.72 -0.46 -12.43
C ALA A 249 0.27 -0.04 -12.17
N VAL A 250 0.02 1.22 -11.76
CA VAL A 250 -1.34 1.77 -11.59
C VAL A 250 -2.14 1.67 -12.88
N ILE A 251 -1.60 2.14 -14.02
CA ILE A 251 -2.30 2.04 -15.30
C ILE A 251 -2.60 0.59 -15.66
N SER A 252 -1.63 -0.33 -15.44
CA SER A 252 -1.81 -1.76 -15.69
C SER A 252 -2.93 -2.36 -14.82
N ALA A 253 -3.04 -1.96 -13.55
CA ALA A 253 -4.10 -2.42 -12.66
C ALA A 253 -5.50 -2.00 -13.14
N HIS A 254 -5.67 -0.74 -13.57
CA HIS A 254 -6.93 -0.26 -14.13
C HIS A 254 -7.26 -0.88 -15.49
N LEU A 255 -6.26 -1.18 -16.31
CA LEU A 255 -6.46 -1.91 -17.56
C LEU A 255 -6.87 -3.36 -17.31
N SER A 256 -6.31 -4.03 -16.30
CA SER A 256 -6.72 -5.37 -15.88
C SER A 256 -8.18 -5.40 -15.41
N GLU A 257 -8.60 -4.40 -14.64
CA GLU A 257 -10.02 -4.18 -14.32
C GLU A 257 -10.86 -4.04 -15.59
N GLY A 258 -10.37 -3.26 -16.57
CA GLY A 258 -11.05 -3.05 -17.84
C GLY A 258 -11.20 -4.30 -18.69
N LEU A 259 -10.20 -5.16 -18.70
CA LEU A 259 -10.26 -6.46 -19.38
C LEU A 259 -11.32 -7.36 -18.72
N ALA A 260 -11.32 -7.44 -17.39
CA ALA A 260 -12.27 -8.25 -16.63
C ALA A 260 -13.72 -7.72 -16.77
N ALA A 261 -13.91 -6.39 -16.78
CA ALA A 261 -15.20 -5.73 -16.93
C ALA A 261 -15.67 -5.63 -18.40
N GLY A 262 -14.82 -6.00 -19.39
CA GLY A 262 -15.15 -6.06 -20.80
C GLY A 262 -15.19 -4.70 -21.52
N TRP A 263 -14.64 -3.62 -20.95
CA TRP A 263 -14.52 -2.32 -21.64
C TRP A 263 -13.13 -2.07 -22.27
N ALA A 264 -12.17 -2.97 -22.02
CA ALA A 264 -10.87 -2.99 -22.67
C ALA A 264 -10.61 -4.35 -23.30
N GLN A 265 -9.72 -4.40 -24.27
CA GLN A 265 -9.20 -5.63 -24.88
C GLN A 265 -7.68 -5.53 -25.04
N LEU A 266 -7.02 -6.70 -25.05
CA LEU A 266 -5.59 -6.83 -25.20
C LEU A 266 -5.27 -7.34 -26.61
N GLU A 267 -4.34 -6.69 -27.30
CA GLU A 267 -3.94 -7.00 -28.65
C GLU A 267 -2.42 -7.08 -28.77
N VAL A 268 -1.94 -7.87 -29.72
CA VAL A 268 -0.54 -7.87 -30.13
C VAL A 268 -0.44 -7.43 -31.57
N SER A 269 0.24 -6.33 -31.82
CA SER A 269 0.49 -5.79 -33.16
C SER A 269 1.90 -5.25 -33.27
N ASP A 270 2.61 -5.57 -34.34
CA ASP A 270 3.98 -5.13 -34.60
C ASP A 270 4.93 -5.33 -33.41
N HIS A 271 4.86 -6.51 -32.79
CA HIS A 271 5.64 -6.90 -31.61
C HIS A 271 5.36 -6.02 -30.36
N ARG A 272 4.25 -5.28 -30.32
CA ARG A 272 3.81 -4.47 -29.20
C ARG A 272 2.58 -5.07 -28.54
N LEU A 273 2.55 -5.01 -27.21
CA LEU A 273 1.37 -5.32 -26.42
C LEU A 273 0.54 -4.04 -26.30
N LEU A 274 -0.65 -4.05 -26.86
CA LEU A 274 -1.54 -2.91 -26.96
C LEU A 274 -2.83 -3.17 -26.19
N PHE A 275 -3.37 -2.12 -25.60
CA PHE A 275 -4.72 -2.10 -25.03
C PHE A 275 -5.60 -1.20 -25.91
N ALA A 276 -6.80 -1.65 -26.18
CA ALA A 276 -7.79 -0.94 -26.99
C ALA A 276 -9.14 -0.91 -26.27
N GLN A 277 -9.98 0.04 -26.63
CA GLN A 277 -11.38 0.06 -26.20
C GLN A 277 -12.12 -1.12 -26.88
N ARG A 278 -12.97 -1.79 -26.11
CA ARG A 278 -13.83 -2.85 -26.63
C ARG A 278 -15.20 -2.30 -27.02
#